data_b69b5956573dd11229eb95029ebc4362
#
_entry.id   b69b5956573dd11229eb95029ebc4362
#
_cell.length_a   1.000
_cell.length_b   1.000
_cell.length_c   1.000
_cell.angle_alpha   90.00
_cell.angle_beta   90.00
_cell.angle_gamma   90.00
#
_symmetry.space_group_name_H-M   'P 1'
#
loop_
_entity.id
_entity.type
_entity.pdbx_description
1 polymer ?
#
loop_
_entity_poly.entity_id
_entity_poly.type
_entity_poly.pdbx_seq_one_letter_code
_entity_poly.pdbx_strand_id
1 'polypeptide(L)'
;MQDISIIGIIVAVVVLVILLFMAIGYVKAPPDMAYIISGVKKKSKVVIGKASIRIPFFERLDKLNLRLIPIDVKTSNAVPTADYININVDATVNVKISNNPEKLRLAAENFLNKNTEYIAGVAREVLEGNVREIVGKMKLEEMVSDLSLIHISEPTRHL
;
A
#
# COMPACT_ATOMS: atom_id res chain seq x y z
N MET A 1 -17.26 -37.20 44.52
CA MET A 1 -18.12 -36.71 43.42
C MET A 1 -18.08 -35.19 43.24
N GLN A 2 -17.99 -34.36 44.30
CA GLN A 2 -17.88 -32.89 44.19
C GLN A 2 -16.60 -32.44 43.49
N ASP A 3 -15.46 -33.04 43.76
CA ASP A 3 -14.18 -32.66 43.18
C ASP A 3 -14.11 -32.88 41.63
N ILE A 4 -14.77 -33.93 41.14
CA ILE A 4 -14.87 -34.22 39.70
C ILE A 4 -15.72 -33.14 38.99
N SER A 5 -16.78 -32.64 39.65
CA SER A 5 -17.64 -31.59 39.11
C SER A 5 -16.90 -30.24 39.06
N ILE A 6 -16.09 -29.95 40.07
CA ILE A 6 -15.27 -28.71 40.11
C ILE A 6 -14.20 -28.72 39.03
N ILE A 7 -13.50 -29.84 38.85
CA ILE A 7 -12.51 -30.01 37.79
C ILE A 7 -13.16 -29.83 36.40
N GLY A 8 -14.35 -30.43 36.20
CA GLY A 8 -15.11 -30.27 34.95
C GLY A 8 -15.47 -28.83 34.63
N ILE A 9 -15.88 -28.08 35.64
CA ILE A 9 -16.21 -26.63 35.50
C ILE A 9 -14.95 -25.83 35.15
N ILE A 10 -13.84 -26.08 35.83
CA ILE A 10 -12.58 -25.39 35.56
C ILE A 10 -12.12 -25.66 34.11
N VAL A 11 -12.16 -26.89 33.66
CA VAL A 11 -11.81 -27.24 32.29
C VAL A 11 -12.73 -26.57 31.27
N ALA A 12 -14.04 -26.51 31.51
CA ALA A 12 -15.00 -25.84 30.66
C ALA A 12 -14.73 -24.33 30.56
N VAL A 13 -14.42 -23.68 31.68
CA VAL A 13 -14.05 -22.26 31.72
C VAL A 13 -12.76 -22.00 30.95
N VAL A 14 -11.73 -22.82 31.12
CA VAL A 14 -10.46 -22.69 30.39
C VAL A 14 -10.67 -22.84 28.88
N VAL A 15 -11.45 -23.83 28.43
CA VAL A 15 -11.78 -24.01 27.02
C VAL A 15 -12.55 -22.83 26.48
N LEU A 16 -13.52 -22.30 27.22
CA LEU A 16 -14.27 -21.11 26.81
C LEU A 16 -13.37 -19.88 26.64
N VAL A 17 -12.44 -19.67 27.58
CA VAL A 17 -11.47 -18.56 27.49
C VAL A 17 -10.58 -18.71 26.27
N ILE A 18 -10.08 -19.91 25.97
CA ILE A 18 -9.26 -20.18 24.77
C ILE A 18 -10.05 -19.89 23.49
N LEU A 19 -11.31 -20.32 23.41
CA LEU A 19 -12.18 -20.06 22.28
C LEU A 19 -12.43 -18.57 22.08
N LEU A 20 -12.66 -17.81 23.17
CA LEU A 20 -12.80 -16.36 23.14
C LEU A 20 -11.52 -15.68 22.62
N PHE A 21 -10.35 -16.11 23.10
CA PHE A 21 -9.07 -15.58 22.60
C PHE A 21 -8.86 -15.86 21.11
N MET A 22 -9.22 -17.05 20.65
CA MET A 22 -9.14 -17.39 19.20
C MET A 22 -10.11 -16.54 18.37
N ALA A 23 -11.33 -16.31 18.86
CA ALA A 23 -12.32 -15.50 18.18
C ALA A 23 -11.90 -14.02 18.05
N ILE A 24 -11.32 -13.45 19.10
CA ILE A 24 -10.81 -12.07 19.09
C ILE A 24 -9.54 -11.94 18.21
N GLY A 25 -8.73 -13.01 18.17
CA GLY A 25 -7.51 -13.06 17.37
C GLY A 25 -7.72 -13.29 15.88
N TYR A 26 -8.91 -13.71 15.46
CA TYR A 26 -9.19 -14.01 14.06
C TYR A 26 -9.27 -12.72 13.23
N VAL A 27 -8.43 -12.62 12.19
CA VAL A 27 -8.37 -11.48 11.30
C VAL A 27 -8.39 -11.96 9.85
N LYS A 28 -9.31 -11.42 9.06
CA LYS A 28 -9.41 -11.69 7.62
C LYS A 28 -9.00 -10.44 6.85
N ALA A 29 -7.89 -10.52 6.11
CA ALA A 29 -7.44 -9.44 5.25
C ALA A 29 -8.22 -9.46 3.93
N PRO A 30 -8.82 -8.35 3.50
CA PRO A 30 -9.38 -8.23 2.17
C PRO A 30 -8.27 -8.20 1.11
N PRO A 31 -8.56 -8.49 -0.18
CA PRO A 31 -7.56 -8.56 -1.24
C PRO A 31 -6.96 -7.19 -1.62
N ASP A 32 -7.65 -6.11 -1.28
CA ASP A 32 -7.28 -4.71 -1.55
C ASP A 32 -6.47 -4.06 -0.43
N MET A 33 -6.19 -4.80 0.64
CA MET A 33 -5.39 -4.34 1.78
C MET A 33 -4.37 -5.40 2.20
N ALA A 34 -3.16 -4.95 2.54
CA ALA A 34 -2.19 -5.77 3.24
C ALA A 34 -2.30 -5.51 4.75
N TYR A 35 -2.47 -6.56 5.52
CA TYR A 35 -2.40 -6.53 6.97
C TYR A 35 -1.01 -6.96 7.41
N ILE A 36 -0.34 -6.10 8.14
CA ILE A 36 1.00 -6.33 8.67
C ILE A 36 0.87 -6.58 10.16
N ILE A 37 1.15 -7.82 10.56
CA ILE A 37 1.09 -8.26 11.96
C ILE A 37 2.52 -8.24 12.49
N SER A 38 2.77 -7.36 13.45
CA SER A 38 4.06 -7.18 14.10
C SER A 38 3.95 -7.37 15.62
N GLY A 39 5.01 -7.83 16.27
CA GLY A 39 5.07 -8.00 17.72
C GLY A 39 5.97 -9.15 18.15
N VAL A 40 5.42 -10.32 18.41
CA VAL A 40 6.15 -11.46 19.01
C VAL A 40 7.27 -12.02 18.14
N LYS A 41 7.12 -11.98 16.83
CA LYS A 41 8.12 -12.54 15.90
C LYS A 41 9.06 -11.45 15.38
N LYS A 42 10.37 -11.79 15.24
CA LYS A 42 11.38 -10.87 14.66
C LYS A 42 11.06 -10.37 13.25
N LYS A 43 10.26 -11.14 12.47
CA LYS A 43 9.81 -10.74 11.13
C LYS A 43 8.31 -10.51 11.16
N SER A 44 7.88 -9.34 10.70
CA SER A 44 6.47 -9.01 10.51
C SER A 44 5.82 -9.97 9.52
N LYS A 45 4.60 -10.43 9.84
CA LYS A 45 3.81 -11.30 8.96
C LYS A 45 2.90 -10.43 8.10
N VAL A 46 3.02 -10.58 6.78
CA VAL A 46 2.16 -9.91 5.81
C VAL A 46 1.05 -10.85 5.38
N VAL A 47 -0.19 -10.38 5.44
CA VAL A 47 -1.40 -11.13 5.09
C VAL A 47 -2.20 -10.33 4.08
N ILE A 48 -2.42 -10.90 2.88
CA ILE A 48 -3.21 -10.30 1.79
C ILE A 48 -4.23 -11.33 1.33
N GLY A 49 -5.51 -10.97 1.30
CA GLY A 49 -6.59 -11.83 0.79
C GLY A 49 -6.79 -13.15 1.55
N LYS A 50 -6.20 -13.30 2.73
CA LYS A 50 -6.24 -14.53 3.53
C LYS A 50 -6.67 -14.24 4.96
N ALA A 51 -7.15 -15.29 5.64
CA ALA A 51 -7.36 -15.23 7.07
C ALA A 51 -6.05 -15.52 7.82
N SER A 52 -5.88 -14.89 8.96
CA SER A 52 -4.77 -15.11 9.88
C SER A 52 -5.25 -14.98 11.32
N ILE A 53 -4.51 -15.57 12.23
CA ILE A 53 -4.72 -15.42 13.66
C ILE A 53 -3.59 -14.54 14.20
N ARG A 54 -3.95 -13.51 14.95
CA ARG A 54 -3.05 -12.67 15.73
C ARG A 54 -3.25 -12.97 17.22
N ILE A 55 -2.22 -12.79 18.00
CA ILE A 55 -2.32 -12.89 19.47
C ILE A 55 -2.73 -11.51 20.00
N PRO A 56 -3.99 -11.35 20.49
CA PRO A 56 -4.42 -10.10 21.11
C PRO A 56 -3.44 -9.70 22.22
N PHE A 57 -3.24 -8.40 22.43
CA PHE A 57 -2.31 -7.77 23.37
C PHE A 57 -0.81 -7.85 23.03
N PHE A 58 -0.34 -8.89 22.34
CA PHE A 58 1.08 -9.06 22.00
C PHE A 58 1.42 -8.67 20.57
N GLU A 59 0.47 -8.74 19.65
CA GLU A 59 0.67 -8.45 18.24
C GLU A 59 -0.15 -7.24 17.80
N ARG A 60 0.51 -6.29 17.13
CA ARG A 60 -0.09 -5.12 16.52
C ARG A 60 -0.51 -5.44 15.10
N LEU A 61 -1.70 -4.97 14.71
CA LEU A 61 -2.22 -5.05 13.36
C LEU A 61 -2.16 -3.69 12.71
N ASP A 62 -1.36 -3.58 11.67
CA ASP A 62 -1.26 -2.39 10.85
C ASP A 62 -1.83 -2.66 9.45
N LYS A 63 -2.37 -1.63 8.79
CA LYS A 63 -3.04 -1.74 7.50
C LYS A 63 -2.29 -0.93 6.46
N LEU A 64 -2.14 -1.51 5.26
CA LEU A 64 -1.57 -0.85 4.10
C LEU A 64 -2.55 -0.97 2.93
N ASN A 65 -2.89 0.16 2.30
CA ASN A 65 -3.80 0.20 1.18
C ASN A 65 -3.09 -0.24 -0.11
N LEU A 66 -3.66 -1.22 -0.83
CA LEU A 66 -3.14 -1.75 -2.10
C LEU A 66 -4.01 -1.37 -3.29
N ARG A 67 -5.04 -0.53 -3.09
CA ARG A 67 -5.92 -0.09 -4.17
C ARG A 67 -5.16 0.73 -5.20
N LEU A 68 -5.67 0.69 -6.42
CA LEU A 68 -5.24 1.60 -7.47
C LEU A 68 -5.71 3.02 -7.13
N ILE A 69 -4.79 3.97 -7.19
CA ILE A 69 -5.02 5.38 -6.86
C ILE A 69 -4.83 6.19 -8.13
N PRO A 70 -5.89 6.75 -8.73
CA PRO A 70 -5.75 7.70 -9.82
C PRO A 70 -5.22 9.03 -9.27
N ILE A 71 -4.21 9.58 -9.92
CA ILE A 71 -3.56 10.83 -9.55
C ILE A 71 -3.54 11.73 -10.76
N ASP A 72 -4.17 12.89 -10.64
CA ASP A 72 -4.08 13.93 -11.63
C ASP A 72 -2.83 14.77 -11.38
N VAL A 73 -1.93 14.74 -12.34
CA VAL A 73 -0.67 15.47 -12.34
C VAL A 73 -0.81 16.65 -13.28
N LYS A 74 -0.82 17.85 -12.71
CA LYS A 74 -0.84 19.12 -13.46
C LYS A 74 0.41 19.90 -13.14
N THR A 75 1.12 20.35 -14.17
CA THR A 75 2.24 21.25 -13.93
C THR A 75 1.71 22.60 -13.47
N SER A 76 2.10 23.02 -12.26
CA SER A 76 1.67 24.30 -11.66
C SER A 76 2.11 25.52 -12.48
N ASN A 77 3.23 25.37 -13.17
CA ASN A 77 3.79 26.39 -14.07
C ASN A 77 4.18 25.73 -15.40
N ALA A 78 4.19 26.52 -16.47
CA ALA A 78 4.67 26.06 -17.76
C ALA A 78 6.12 25.54 -17.64
N VAL A 79 6.38 24.39 -18.25
CA VAL A 79 7.69 23.72 -18.23
C VAL A 79 8.36 23.95 -19.58
N PRO A 80 9.61 24.47 -19.61
CA PRO A 80 10.34 24.60 -20.86
C PRO A 80 10.78 23.23 -21.37
N THR A 81 10.54 22.99 -22.64
CA THR A 81 11.06 21.83 -23.39
C THR A 81 12.54 22.03 -23.76
N ALA A 82 13.17 21.01 -24.34
CA ALA A 82 14.53 21.11 -24.87
C ALA A 82 14.70 22.19 -25.97
N ASP A 83 13.60 22.55 -26.64
CA ASP A 83 13.55 23.62 -27.67
C ASP A 83 13.18 24.98 -27.08
N TYR A 84 13.19 25.12 -25.73
CA TYR A 84 12.83 26.36 -25.02
C TYR A 84 11.38 26.81 -25.22
N ILE A 85 10.48 25.89 -25.56
CA ILE A 85 9.05 26.16 -25.69
C ILE A 85 8.37 25.82 -24.36
N ASN A 86 7.65 26.77 -23.80
CA ASN A 86 6.93 26.56 -22.56
C ASN A 86 5.60 25.83 -22.81
N ILE A 87 5.40 24.69 -22.17
CA ILE A 87 4.18 23.91 -22.27
C ILE A 87 3.58 23.60 -20.89
N ASN A 88 2.27 23.46 -20.85
CA ASN A 88 1.56 22.93 -19.69
C ASN A 88 1.23 21.46 -19.94
N VAL A 89 1.47 20.62 -18.93
CA VAL A 89 1.17 19.19 -19.00
C VAL A 89 0.07 18.87 -18.00
N ASP A 90 -0.94 18.16 -18.47
CA ASP A 90 -2.02 17.57 -17.67
C ASP A 90 -2.11 16.09 -17.99
N ALA A 91 -1.90 15.26 -16.99
CA ALA A 91 -1.88 13.80 -17.14
C ALA A 91 -2.52 13.10 -15.94
N THR A 92 -3.22 12.01 -16.18
CA THR A 92 -3.74 11.14 -15.13
C THR A 92 -2.88 9.89 -15.04
N VAL A 93 -2.31 9.63 -13.87
CA VAL A 93 -1.44 8.49 -13.60
C VAL A 93 -2.07 7.59 -12.55
N ASN A 94 -2.13 6.30 -12.83
CA ASN A 94 -2.61 5.32 -11.87
C ASN A 94 -1.43 4.72 -11.08
N VAL A 95 -1.45 4.89 -9.75
CA VAL A 95 -0.41 4.41 -8.84
C VAL A 95 -0.95 3.32 -7.94
N LYS A 96 -0.16 2.29 -7.72
CA LYS A 96 -0.51 1.15 -6.88
C LYS A 96 0.71 0.66 -6.09
N ILE A 97 0.51 0.29 -4.83
CA ILE A 97 1.54 -0.39 -4.03
C ILE A 97 1.68 -1.84 -4.52
N SER A 98 2.91 -2.26 -4.79
CA SER A 98 3.20 -3.61 -5.29
C SER A 98 2.89 -4.69 -4.24
N ASN A 99 2.38 -5.83 -4.71
CA ASN A 99 2.17 -7.03 -3.87
C ASN A 99 3.48 -7.82 -3.61
N ASN A 100 4.60 -7.41 -4.23
CA ASN A 100 5.89 -8.04 -3.98
C ASN A 100 6.31 -7.82 -2.51
N PRO A 101 6.69 -8.88 -1.76
CA PRO A 101 6.99 -8.76 -0.33
C PRO A 101 8.09 -7.77 0.03
N GLU A 102 9.13 -7.63 -0.80
CA GLU A 102 10.23 -6.70 -0.56
C GLU A 102 9.77 -5.24 -0.75
N LYS A 103 9.11 -4.96 -1.88
CA LYS A 103 8.58 -3.63 -2.19
C LYS A 103 7.48 -3.22 -1.22
N LEU A 104 6.65 -4.16 -0.80
CA LEU A 104 5.60 -3.94 0.18
C LEU A 104 6.16 -3.57 1.55
N ARG A 105 7.31 -4.14 1.95
CA ARG A 105 7.99 -3.76 3.18
C ARG A 105 8.50 -2.32 3.12
N LEU A 106 9.11 -1.92 2.02
CA LEU A 106 9.56 -0.54 1.81
C LEU A 106 8.38 0.45 1.80
N ALA A 107 7.28 0.09 1.15
CA ALA A 107 6.07 0.90 1.16
C ALA A 107 5.47 1.01 2.57
N ALA A 108 5.53 -0.06 3.36
CA ALA A 108 5.05 -0.06 4.73
C ALA A 108 5.82 0.91 5.64
N GLU A 109 7.12 1.09 5.42
CA GLU A 109 7.94 2.02 6.20
C GLU A 109 7.41 3.47 6.12
N ASN A 110 6.81 3.86 4.98
CA ASN A 110 6.35 5.22 4.73
C ASN A 110 4.82 5.39 4.77
N PHE A 111 4.08 4.36 4.39
CA PHE A 111 2.64 4.46 4.12
C PHE A 111 1.75 3.63 5.06
N LEU A 112 2.34 3.01 6.08
CA LEU A 112 1.61 2.21 7.05
C LEU A 112 0.54 3.03 7.77
N ASN A 113 -0.69 2.54 7.80
CA ASN A 113 -1.85 3.21 8.40
C ASN A 113 -2.17 4.60 7.80
N LYS A 114 -1.59 4.95 6.65
CA LYS A 114 -1.93 6.19 5.93
C LYS A 114 -3.16 5.98 5.06
N ASN A 115 -3.94 7.04 4.90
CA ASN A 115 -5.07 7.06 4.00
C ASN A 115 -4.61 7.19 2.53
N THR A 116 -5.53 6.91 1.61
CA THR A 116 -5.28 7.01 0.17
C THR A 116 -4.88 8.41 -0.27
N GLU A 117 -5.46 9.45 0.35
CA GLU A 117 -5.18 10.86 0.04
C GLU A 117 -3.74 11.26 0.35
N TYR A 118 -3.20 10.78 1.48
CA TYR A 118 -1.81 11.01 1.83
C TYR A 118 -0.87 10.38 0.81
N ILE A 119 -1.13 9.11 0.42
CA ILE A 119 -0.33 8.40 -0.58
C ILE A 119 -0.41 9.12 -1.93
N ALA A 120 -1.62 9.55 -2.33
CA ALA A 120 -1.83 10.31 -3.56
C ALA A 120 -1.08 11.65 -3.56
N GLY A 121 -1.07 12.36 -2.41
CA GLY A 121 -0.35 13.62 -2.26
C GLY A 121 1.16 13.47 -2.46
N VAL A 122 1.78 12.51 -1.77
CA VAL A 122 3.22 12.22 -1.91
C VAL A 122 3.56 11.78 -3.32
N ALA A 123 2.74 10.89 -3.92
CA ALA A 123 2.99 10.41 -5.26
C ALA A 123 2.82 11.53 -6.32
N ARG A 124 1.86 12.44 -6.15
CA ARG A 124 1.66 13.60 -7.03
C ARG A 124 2.91 14.48 -7.08
N GLU A 125 3.47 14.81 -5.92
CA GLU A 125 4.67 15.65 -5.83
C GLU A 125 5.86 15.03 -6.58
N VAL A 126 6.09 13.73 -6.38
CA VAL A 126 7.15 12.99 -7.08
C VAL A 126 6.88 12.92 -8.59
N LEU A 127 5.63 12.67 -8.99
CA LEU A 127 5.25 12.57 -10.38
C LEU A 127 5.36 13.92 -11.10
N GLU A 128 4.97 15.02 -10.46
CA GLU A 128 5.12 16.37 -11.03
C GLU A 128 6.60 16.69 -11.31
N GLY A 129 7.49 16.36 -10.37
CA GLY A 129 8.93 16.50 -10.56
C GLY A 129 9.46 15.67 -11.72
N ASN A 130 9.06 14.40 -11.83
CA ASN A 130 9.46 13.51 -12.91
C ASN A 130 8.94 13.97 -14.27
N VAL A 131 7.67 14.40 -14.35
CA VAL A 131 7.08 14.93 -15.59
C VAL A 131 7.85 16.17 -16.05
N ARG A 132 8.16 17.09 -15.14
CA ARG A 132 8.96 18.28 -15.45
C ARG A 132 10.34 17.94 -15.98
N GLU A 133 11.00 16.95 -15.39
CA GLU A 133 12.30 16.45 -15.84
C GLU A 133 12.23 15.84 -17.25
N ILE A 134 11.23 15.00 -17.51
CA ILE A 134 11.04 14.34 -18.80
C ILE A 134 10.78 15.38 -19.89
N VAL A 135 9.83 16.27 -19.64
CA VAL A 135 9.47 17.36 -20.57
C VAL A 135 10.67 18.25 -20.91
N GLY A 136 11.46 18.61 -19.88
CA GLY A 136 12.65 19.44 -20.09
C GLY A 136 13.74 18.79 -20.94
N LYS A 137 13.71 17.46 -21.10
CA LYS A 137 14.67 16.71 -21.93
C LYS A 137 14.17 16.40 -23.35
N MET A 138 12.87 16.54 -23.59
CA MET A 138 12.23 16.21 -24.87
C MET A 138 12.02 17.45 -25.73
N LYS A 139 12.16 17.29 -27.06
CA LYS A 139 11.75 18.29 -28.03
C LYS A 139 10.25 18.23 -28.27
N LEU A 140 9.64 19.33 -28.63
CA LEU A 140 8.20 19.40 -28.89
C LEU A 140 7.79 18.41 -30.01
N GLU A 141 8.61 18.30 -31.06
CA GLU A 141 8.39 17.38 -32.17
C GLU A 141 8.35 15.92 -31.71
N GLU A 142 9.26 15.52 -30.81
CA GLU A 142 9.30 14.17 -30.21
C GLU A 142 8.05 13.89 -29.38
N MET A 143 7.58 14.87 -28.60
CA MET A 143 6.36 14.71 -27.81
C MET A 143 5.11 14.49 -28.66
N VAL A 144 5.03 15.15 -29.82
CA VAL A 144 3.88 15.04 -30.72
C VAL A 144 3.95 13.74 -31.55
N SER A 145 5.15 13.34 -31.98
CA SER A 145 5.34 12.13 -32.78
C SER A 145 5.28 10.84 -31.92
N ASP A 146 5.78 10.90 -30.69
CA ASP A 146 5.91 9.75 -29.79
C ASP A 146 4.77 9.58 -28.80
N LEU A 147 3.63 10.24 -28.98
CA LEU A 147 2.42 9.96 -28.21
C LEU A 147 2.05 8.46 -28.20
N SER A 148 2.47 7.70 -29.23
CA SER A 148 2.37 6.25 -29.27
C SER A 148 3.39 5.53 -28.39
N LEU A 149 4.58 6.08 -28.18
CA LEU A 149 5.66 5.48 -27.41
C LEU A 149 5.48 5.69 -25.89
N ILE A 150 4.85 6.79 -25.46
CA ILE A 150 4.50 7.00 -24.06
C ILE A 150 3.54 5.91 -23.55
N HIS A 151 2.75 5.32 -24.45
CA HIS A 151 1.85 4.21 -24.13
C HIS A 151 2.55 2.84 -24.05
N ILE A 152 3.76 2.70 -24.64
CA ILE A 152 4.52 1.44 -24.72
C ILE A 152 5.61 1.37 -23.64
N SER A 153 6.15 2.48 -23.20
CA SER A 153 7.08 2.54 -22.09
C SER A 153 6.35 2.79 -20.77
N GLU A 154 5.44 1.89 -20.41
CA GLU A 154 5.12 1.73 -19.00
C GLU A 154 6.41 1.20 -18.32
N PRO A 155 7.26 2.06 -17.73
CA PRO A 155 8.18 1.54 -16.77
C PRO A 155 7.26 1.12 -15.63
N THR A 156 7.19 -0.16 -15.34
CA THR A 156 6.75 -0.67 -14.07
C THR A 156 7.66 -0.08 -12.99
N ARG A 157 7.64 1.24 -12.82
CA ARG A 157 8.18 1.92 -11.64
C ARG A 157 7.16 1.72 -10.53
N HIS A 158 7.25 0.54 -10.00
CA HIS A 158 6.65 0.23 -8.73
C HIS A 158 7.33 1.10 -7.66
N LEU A 159 6.60 2.05 -7.15
CA LEU A 159 6.94 2.70 -5.90
C LEU A 159 6.89 1.71 -4.75
#